data_a7b90457947ee5ca504450901ad77250
#
_entry.id   a7b90457947ee5ca504450901ad77250
#
_cell.length_a   1.000
_cell.length_b   1.000
_cell.length_c   1.000
_cell.angle_alpha   90.00
_cell.angle_beta   90.00
_cell.angle_gamma   90.00
#
_symmetry.space_group_name_H-M   'P 1'
#
loop_
_entity.id
_entity.type
_entity.pdbx_description
1 polymer ?
#
loop_
_entity_poly.entity_id
_entity_poly.type
_entity_poly.pdbx_seq_one_letter_code
_entity_poly.pdbx_strand_id
1 'polypeptide(L)'
;MVSSQFDAFQARRHNLQASIAQRQAELQTTQDGIAPLAESARISKVRAEDYGRLVEGKYVGRHDYLLREQERIAAESQLATQRNRLQEIRSAISAAQEELRVLVTDTRQQALDALRQASEQAGQLTQDVAKTGQRDKLMALHAPVDGTIQQLAVHTVGGVVTPAQPLLVVVPAEEALEVEVTVLNKDIGFMRP
;
A
#
# COMPACT_ATOMS: atom_id res chain seq x y z
N MET A 1 -12.51 9.50 5.07
CA MET A 1 -11.04 9.66 4.90
C MET A 1 -10.48 8.67 3.87
N VAL A 2 -10.71 7.37 3.97
CA VAL A 2 -10.18 6.38 2.99
C VAL A 2 -10.75 6.56 1.58
N SER A 3 -12.04 6.87 1.43
CA SER A 3 -12.67 7.11 0.13
C SER A 3 -12.05 8.29 -0.61
N SER A 4 -11.83 9.43 0.06
CA SER A 4 -11.25 10.63 -0.56
C SER A 4 -9.79 10.42 -1.03
N GLN A 5 -9.02 9.62 -0.29
CA GLN A 5 -7.65 9.24 -0.70
C GLN A 5 -7.67 8.32 -1.93
N PHE A 6 -8.61 7.38 -1.94
CA PHE A 6 -8.79 6.48 -3.07
C PHE A 6 -9.24 7.24 -4.34
N ASP A 7 -10.18 8.18 -4.21
CA ASP A 7 -10.66 9.02 -5.32
C ASP A 7 -9.52 9.89 -5.87
N ALA A 8 -8.69 10.48 -4.99
CA ALA A 8 -7.51 11.25 -5.39
C ALA A 8 -6.47 10.39 -6.13
N PHE A 9 -6.22 9.17 -5.66
CA PHE A 9 -5.36 8.20 -6.35
C PHE A 9 -5.91 7.85 -7.74
N GLN A 10 -7.19 7.55 -7.85
CA GLN A 10 -7.86 7.24 -9.12
C GLN A 10 -7.74 8.40 -10.12
N ALA A 11 -7.99 9.63 -9.66
CA ALA A 11 -7.86 10.82 -10.49
C ALA A 11 -6.42 11.02 -11.01
N ARG A 12 -5.42 10.89 -10.15
CA ARG A 12 -3.99 10.99 -10.54
C ARG A 12 -3.60 9.90 -11.51
N ARG A 13 -3.99 8.65 -11.24
CA ARG A 13 -3.73 7.52 -12.13
C ARG A 13 -4.34 7.75 -13.51
N HIS A 14 -5.59 8.19 -13.57
CA HIS A 14 -6.28 8.48 -14.83
C HIS A 14 -5.58 9.61 -15.62
N ASN A 15 -5.18 10.68 -14.95
CA ASN A 15 -4.47 11.80 -15.58
C ASN A 15 -3.12 11.36 -16.18
N LEU A 16 -2.34 10.54 -15.46
CA LEU A 16 -1.08 9.99 -15.97
C LEU A 16 -1.31 9.05 -17.16
N GLN A 17 -2.32 8.20 -17.09
CA GLN A 17 -2.69 7.31 -18.20
C GLN A 17 -3.12 8.10 -19.44
N ALA A 18 -3.92 9.16 -19.26
CA ALA A 18 -4.31 10.04 -20.36
C ALA A 18 -3.11 10.77 -20.98
N SER A 19 -2.17 11.26 -20.15
CA SER A 19 -0.92 11.87 -20.62
C SER A 19 -0.06 10.87 -21.41
N ILE A 20 0.07 9.63 -20.94
CA ILE A 20 0.79 8.58 -21.66
C ILE A 20 0.13 8.30 -23.02
N ALA A 21 -1.19 8.16 -23.06
CA ALA A 21 -1.93 7.91 -24.30
C ALA A 21 -1.78 9.07 -25.30
N GLN A 22 -1.82 10.32 -24.82
CA GLN A 22 -1.58 11.50 -25.66
C GLN A 22 -0.17 11.47 -26.27
N ARG A 23 0.86 11.19 -25.47
CA ARG A 23 2.25 11.11 -25.95
C ARG A 23 2.47 9.93 -26.90
N GLN A 24 1.76 8.83 -26.70
CA GLN A 24 1.78 7.70 -27.64
C GLN A 24 1.19 8.07 -29.02
N ALA A 25 0.10 8.84 -29.04
CA ALA A 25 -0.45 9.36 -30.30
C ALA A 25 0.52 10.33 -30.98
N GLU A 26 1.17 11.24 -30.21
CA GLU A 26 2.22 12.14 -30.72
C GLU A 26 3.42 11.33 -31.26
N LEU A 27 3.83 10.27 -30.57
CA LEU A 27 4.88 9.36 -31.04
C LEU A 27 4.56 8.78 -32.40
N GLN A 28 3.35 8.26 -32.57
CA GLN A 28 2.89 7.68 -33.83
C GLN A 28 2.93 8.70 -34.98
N THR A 29 2.35 9.89 -34.73
CA THR A 29 2.34 10.97 -35.74
C THR A 29 3.76 11.41 -36.13
N THR A 30 4.67 11.54 -35.13
CA THR A 30 6.06 11.91 -35.36
C THR A 30 6.79 10.81 -36.14
N GLN A 31 6.53 9.54 -35.84
CA GLN A 31 7.13 8.39 -36.48
C GLN A 31 6.67 8.28 -37.95
N ASP A 32 5.40 8.50 -38.22
CA ASP A 32 4.85 8.48 -39.57
C ASP A 32 5.43 9.60 -40.46
N GLY A 33 5.78 10.73 -39.84
CA GLY A 33 6.46 11.84 -40.53
C GLY A 33 7.93 11.58 -40.90
N ILE A 34 8.58 10.56 -40.33
CA ILE A 34 10.01 10.29 -40.60
C ILE A 34 10.24 9.73 -42.02
N ALA A 35 9.39 8.84 -42.48
CA ALA A 35 9.58 8.18 -43.78
C ALA A 35 9.62 9.17 -44.96
N PRO A 36 8.66 10.11 -45.08
CA PRO A 36 8.71 11.11 -46.16
C PRO A 36 9.91 12.07 -46.05
N LEU A 37 10.34 12.44 -44.83
CA LEU A 37 11.51 13.27 -44.60
C LEU A 37 12.80 12.54 -44.97
N ALA A 38 12.88 11.26 -44.66
CA ALA A 38 14.03 10.42 -45.04
C ALA A 38 14.15 10.28 -46.55
N GLU A 39 13.03 10.13 -47.26
CA GLU A 39 13.04 10.08 -48.72
C GLU A 39 13.37 11.45 -49.34
N SER A 40 12.87 12.54 -48.79
CA SER A 40 13.26 13.89 -49.20
C SER A 40 14.78 14.14 -49.01
N ALA A 41 15.34 13.72 -47.89
CA ALA A 41 16.75 13.85 -47.61
C ALA A 41 17.60 12.99 -48.58
N ARG A 42 17.13 11.75 -48.89
CA ARG A 42 17.75 10.88 -49.85
C ARG A 42 17.77 11.49 -51.25
N ILE A 43 16.65 12.04 -51.70
CA ILE A 43 16.57 12.67 -53.04
C ILE A 43 17.47 13.90 -53.11
N SER A 44 17.46 14.76 -52.09
CA SER A 44 18.30 15.96 -52.03
C SER A 44 19.78 15.59 -52.03
N LYS A 45 20.16 14.51 -51.32
CA LYS A 45 21.51 14.00 -51.30
C LYS A 45 21.99 13.53 -52.71
N VAL A 46 21.18 12.73 -53.38
CA VAL A 46 21.52 12.25 -54.75
C VAL A 46 21.66 13.42 -55.71
N ARG A 47 20.73 14.42 -55.64
CA ARG A 47 20.87 15.60 -56.49
C ARG A 47 22.13 16.41 -56.23
N ALA A 48 22.53 16.58 -54.97
CA ALA A 48 23.76 17.30 -54.64
C ALA A 48 25.00 16.55 -55.14
N GLU A 49 25.04 15.20 -55.04
CA GLU A 49 26.11 14.36 -55.54
C GLU A 49 26.19 14.40 -57.06
N ASP A 50 25.06 14.38 -57.78
CA ASP A 50 25.00 14.48 -59.25
C ASP A 50 25.53 15.85 -59.71
N TYR A 51 25.10 16.93 -59.08
CA TYR A 51 25.57 18.29 -59.36
C TYR A 51 27.08 18.46 -59.06
N GLY A 52 27.56 17.78 -57.98
CA GLY A 52 29.01 17.72 -57.70
C GLY A 52 29.81 17.13 -58.82
N ARG A 53 29.36 16.02 -59.41
CA ARG A 53 30.00 15.39 -60.59
C ARG A 53 29.94 16.28 -61.82
N LEU A 54 28.83 16.97 -62.05
CA LEU A 54 28.64 17.87 -63.18
C LEU A 54 29.55 19.14 -63.08
N VAL A 55 29.82 19.64 -61.90
CA VAL A 55 30.76 20.74 -61.65
C VAL A 55 32.18 20.31 -61.97
N GLU A 56 32.60 19.10 -61.53
CA GLU A 56 33.91 18.52 -61.85
C GLU A 56 34.12 18.43 -63.37
N GLY A 57 33.08 18.05 -64.14
CA GLY A 57 33.06 17.99 -65.58
C GLY A 57 32.89 19.36 -66.24
N LYS A 58 32.79 20.47 -65.52
CA LYS A 58 32.54 21.84 -65.99
C LYS A 58 31.21 22.01 -66.78
N TYR A 59 30.21 21.14 -66.54
CA TYR A 59 28.92 21.20 -67.23
C TYR A 59 27.94 22.16 -66.54
N VAL A 60 28.13 22.45 -65.22
CA VAL A 60 27.30 23.36 -64.45
C VAL A 60 28.15 24.32 -63.62
N GLY A 61 27.55 25.43 -63.22
CA GLY A 61 28.21 26.45 -62.37
C GLY A 61 28.35 25.97 -60.90
N ARG A 62 29.42 26.43 -60.24
CA ARG A 62 29.65 26.11 -58.83
C ARG A 62 28.51 26.64 -57.95
N HIS A 63 27.86 27.74 -58.33
CA HIS A 63 26.73 28.28 -57.62
C HIS A 63 25.55 27.32 -57.58
N ASP A 64 25.23 26.68 -58.67
CA ASP A 64 24.14 25.69 -58.74
C ASP A 64 24.40 24.49 -57.86
N TYR A 65 25.65 24.01 -57.83
CA TYR A 65 26.02 22.97 -56.86
C TYR A 65 25.82 23.37 -55.40
N LEU A 66 26.27 24.60 -55.02
CA LEU A 66 26.11 25.09 -53.66
C LEU A 66 24.66 25.22 -53.24
N LEU A 67 23.74 25.59 -54.15
CA LEU A 67 22.30 25.58 -53.89
C LEU A 67 21.80 24.18 -53.58
N ARG A 68 22.19 23.14 -54.36
CA ARG A 68 21.78 21.74 -54.09
C ARG A 68 22.38 21.20 -52.80
N GLU A 69 23.60 21.58 -52.48
CA GLU A 69 24.24 21.26 -51.21
C GLU A 69 23.50 21.89 -50.00
N GLN A 70 23.05 23.10 -50.14
CA GLN A 70 22.23 23.77 -49.12
C GLN A 70 20.88 23.07 -48.95
N GLU A 71 20.20 22.66 -50.02
CA GLU A 71 18.96 21.88 -49.98
C GLU A 71 19.19 20.51 -49.29
N ARG A 72 20.29 19.82 -49.55
CA ARG A 72 20.68 18.58 -48.89
C ARG A 72 20.84 18.75 -47.41
N ILE A 73 21.63 19.76 -46.98
CA ILE A 73 21.87 20.06 -45.57
C ILE A 73 20.56 20.41 -44.85
N ALA A 74 19.69 21.20 -45.49
CA ALA A 74 18.39 21.54 -44.91
C ALA A 74 17.51 20.31 -44.71
N ALA A 75 17.39 19.43 -45.72
CA ALA A 75 16.60 18.20 -45.63
C ALA A 75 17.14 17.22 -44.61
N GLU A 76 18.46 17.03 -44.52
CA GLU A 76 19.09 16.19 -43.51
C GLU A 76 18.93 16.74 -42.11
N SER A 77 19.03 18.07 -41.92
CA SER A 77 18.79 18.74 -40.63
C SER A 77 17.33 18.57 -40.18
N GLN A 78 16.37 18.70 -41.09
CA GLN A 78 14.95 18.49 -40.79
C GLN A 78 14.66 17.04 -40.36
N LEU A 79 15.24 16.07 -41.05
CA LEU A 79 15.16 14.66 -40.67
C LEU A 79 15.79 14.39 -39.30
N ALA A 80 16.96 14.94 -39.04
CA ALA A 80 17.63 14.80 -37.73
C ALA A 80 16.80 15.40 -36.59
N THR A 81 16.23 16.59 -36.79
CA THR A 81 15.33 17.23 -35.81
C THR A 81 14.13 16.35 -35.49
N GLN A 82 13.50 15.77 -36.51
CA GLN A 82 12.35 14.88 -36.30
C GLN A 82 12.71 13.59 -35.58
N ARG A 83 13.89 13.02 -35.88
CA ARG A 83 14.42 11.83 -35.15
C ARG A 83 14.71 12.17 -33.68
N ASN A 84 15.30 13.32 -33.41
CA ASN A 84 15.53 13.76 -32.04
C ASN A 84 14.20 13.95 -31.28
N ARG A 85 13.21 14.58 -31.92
CA ARG A 85 11.86 14.74 -31.35
C ARG A 85 11.23 13.39 -31.00
N LEU A 86 11.35 12.40 -31.87
CA LEU A 86 10.88 11.05 -31.60
C LEU A 86 11.55 10.44 -30.36
N GLN A 87 12.84 10.63 -30.20
CA GLN A 87 13.57 10.15 -29.03
C GLN A 87 13.13 10.88 -27.73
N GLU A 88 12.92 12.17 -27.79
CA GLU A 88 12.39 12.95 -26.66
C GLU A 88 11.02 12.45 -26.20
N ILE A 89 10.12 12.19 -27.17
CA ILE A 89 8.77 11.69 -26.85
C ILE A 89 8.88 10.29 -26.21
N ARG A 90 9.74 9.40 -26.72
CA ARG A 90 9.96 8.06 -26.13
C ARG A 90 10.46 8.17 -24.69
N SER A 91 11.42 9.05 -24.42
CA SER A 91 11.93 9.27 -23.07
C SER A 91 10.85 9.84 -22.15
N ALA A 92 10.01 10.75 -22.65
CA ALA A 92 8.91 11.32 -21.90
C ALA A 92 7.80 10.29 -21.58
N ILE A 93 7.51 9.33 -22.48
CA ILE A 93 6.60 8.22 -22.22
C ILE A 93 7.16 7.32 -21.11
N SER A 94 8.45 6.95 -21.23
CA SER A 94 9.10 6.12 -20.21
C SER A 94 9.09 6.77 -18.83
N ALA A 95 9.37 8.08 -18.75
CA ALA A 95 9.29 8.82 -17.49
C ALA A 95 7.88 8.84 -16.90
N ALA A 96 6.85 9.07 -17.71
CA ALA A 96 5.46 9.07 -17.26
C ALA A 96 4.97 7.66 -16.83
N GLN A 97 5.46 6.60 -17.47
CA GLN A 97 5.19 5.21 -17.07
C GLN A 97 5.84 4.89 -15.72
N GLU A 98 7.07 5.36 -15.50
CA GLU A 98 7.74 5.20 -14.22
C GLU A 98 7.04 5.98 -13.10
N GLU A 99 6.61 7.21 -13.36
CA GLU A 99 5.81 7.99 -12.42
C GLU A 99 4.50 7.28 -12.02
N LEU A 100 3.82 6.66 -13.00
CA LEU A 100 2.63 5.86 -12.74
C LEU A 100 2.96 4.64 -11.86
N ARG A 101 4.08 3.98 -12.11
CA ARG A 101 4.52 2.83 -11.30
C ARG A 101 4.84 3.23 -9.87
N VAL A 102 5.53 4.34 -9.68
CA VAL A 102 5.84 4.90 -8.35
C VAL A 102 4.55 5.25 -7.62
N LEU A 103 3.62 5.97 -8.26
CA LEU A 103 2.32 6.32 -7.67
C LEU A 103 1.58 5.08 -7.14
N VAL A 104 1.52 4.00 -7.92
CA VAL A 104 0.84 2.74 -7.52
C VAL A 104 1.56 2.09 -6.34
N THR A 105 2.90 2.04 -6.38
CA THR A 105 3.71 1.39 -5.35
C THR A 105 3.60 2.15 -4.02
N ASP A 106 3.75 3.47 -4.04
CA ASP A 106 3.70 4.31 -2.85
C ASP A 106 2.30 4.28 -2.21
N THR A 107 1.25 4.37 -3.04
CA THR A 107 -0.13 4.28 -2.52
C THR A 107 -0.39 2.93 -1.87
N ARG A 108 0.10 1.84 -2.48
CA ARG A 108 -0.01 0.49 -1.90
C ARG A 108 0.72 0.38 -0.56
N GLN A 109 1.94 0.92 -0.48
CA GLN A 109 2.73 0.90 0.75
C GLN A 109 2.03 1.69 1.86
N GLN A 110 1.57 2.90 1.57
CA GLN A 110 0.82 3.72 2.52
C GLN A 110 -0.45 3.02 3.02
N ALA A 111 -1.19 2.34 2.13
CA ALA A 111 -2.39 1.59 2.51
C ALA A 111 -2.07 0.39 3.41
N LEU A 112 -0.97 -0.34 3.14
CA LEU A 112 -0.52 -1.46 3.97
C LEU A 112 -0.05 -0.99 5.35
N ASP A 113 0.67 0.12 5.44
CA ASP A 113 1.11 0.71 6.70
C ASP A 113 -0.09 1.19 7.55
N ALA A 114 -1.07 1.84 6.91
CA ALA A 114 -2.30 2.25 7.58
C ALA A 114 -3.12 1.04 8.08
N LEU A 115 -3.20 -0.04 7.29
CA LEU A 115 -3.86 -1.27 7.69
C LEU A 115 -3.18 -1.91 8.90
N ARG A 116 -1.84 -1.97 8.91
CA ARG A 116 -1.07 -2.52 10.02
C ARG A 116 -1.33 -1.72 11.30
N GLN A 117 -1.23 -0.39 11.25
CA GLN A 117 -1.49 0.49 12.39
C GLN A 117 -2.92 0.32 12.94
N ALA A 118 -3.92 0.29 12.04
CA ALA A 118 -5.31 0.09 12.43
C ALA A 118 -5.54 -1.30 13.06
N SER A 119 -4.89 -2.35 12.55
CA SER A 119 -4.96 -3.70 13.09
C SER A 119 -4.33 -3.79 14.49
N GLU A 120 -3.17 -3.15 14.70
CA GLU A 120 -2.51 -3.06 16.00
C GLU A 120 -3.38 -2.34 17.04
N GLN A 121 -3.97 -1.18 16.66
CA GLN A 121 -4.89 -0.43 17.51
C GLN A 121 -6.15 -1.23 17.84
N ALA A 122 -6.74 -1.92 16.88
CA ALA A 122 -7.90 -2.78 17.11
C ALA A 122 -7.57 -3.93 18.07
N GLY A 123 -6.38 -4.53 17.94
CA GLY A 123 -5.89 -5.56 18.86
C GLY A 123 -5.74 -5.04 20.30
N GLN A 124 -5.13 -3.86 20.47
CA GLN A 124 -4.99 -3.21 21.77
C GLN A 124 -6.34 -2.90 22.41
N LEU A 125 -7.25 -2.29 21.65
CA LEU A 125 -8.60 -1.97 22.14
C LEU A 125 -9.38 -3.23 22.55
N THR A 126 -9.23 -4.33 21.78
CA THR A 126 -9.87 -5.61 22.11
C THR A 126 -9.37 -6.15 23.45
N GLN A 127 -8.06 -6.08 23.70
CA GLN A 127 -7.47 -6.48 24.99
C GLN A 127 -7.92 -5.57 26.14
N ASP A 128 -8.00 -4.26 25.92
CA ASP A 128 -8.46 -3.31 26.93
C ASP A 128 -9.94 -3.52 27.28
N VAL A 129 -10.78 -3.79 26.30
CA VAL A 129 -12.20 -4.16 26.51
C VAL A 129 -12.29 -5.47 27.32
N ALA A 130 -11.52 -6.50 26.97
CA ALA A 130 -11.49 -7.77 27.70
C ALA A 130 -11.05 -7.56 29.16
N LYS A 131 -9.98 -6.80 29.38
CA LYS A 131 -9.44 -6.48 30.71
C LYS A 131 -10.45 -5.67 31.56
N THR A 132 -11.09 -4.68 30.94
CA THR A 132 -12.11 -3.86 31.62
C THR A 132 -13.35 -4.70 31.95
N GLY A 133 -13.83 -5.53 31.03
CA GLY A 133 -14.94 -6.44 31.25
C GLY A 133 -14.65 -7.51 32.33
N GLN A 134 -13.40 -7.97 32.43
CA GLN A 134 -13.00 -8.86 33.52
C GLN A 134 -12.97 -8.12 34.87
N ARG A 135 -12.48 -6.88 34.91
CA ARG A 135 -12.54 -6.05 36.12
C ARG A 135 -13.98 -5.80 36.56
N ASP A 136 -14.86 -5.49 35.64
CA ASP A 136 -16.27 -5.26 35.90
C ASP A 136 -16.94 -6.49 36.54
N LYS A 137 -16.67 -7.67 35.98
CA LYS A 137 -17.15 -8.97 36.56
C LYS A 137 -16.61 -9.22 37.96
N LEU A 138 -15.38 -8.83 38.26
CA LEU A 138 -14.78 -8.97 39.59
C LEU A 138 -15.33 -7.96 40.60
N MET A 139 -15.96 -6.88 40.14
CA MET A 139 -16.61 -5.91 41.02
C MET A 139 -18.00 -6.34 41.47
N ALA A 140 -18.65 -7.24 40.73
CA ALA A 140 -19.90 -7.88 41.12
C ALA A 140 -19.57 -9.24 41.75
N LEU A 141 -19.44 -9.26 43.07
CA LEU A 141 -19.18 -10.50 43.84
C LEU A 141 -20.44 -11.33 43.97
N HIS A 142 -20.35 -12.60 43.54
CA HIS A 142 -21.42 -13.59 43.71
C HIS A 142 -20.97 -14.69 44.68
N ALA A 143 -21.92 -15.23 45.44
CA ALA A 143 -21.64 -16.38 46.27
C ALA A 143 -21.23 -17.59 45.39
N PRO A 144 -20.13 -18.31 45.70
CA PRO A 144 -19.69 -19.47 44.93
C PRO A 144 -20.58 -20.70 45.10
N VAL A 145 -21.32 -20.75 46.19
CA VAL A 145 -22.21 -21.87 46.56
C VAL A 145 -23.49 -21.32 47.24
N ASP A 146 -24.55 -22.06 47.15
CA ASP A 146 -25.79 -21.76 47.89
C ASP A 146 -25.56 -22.05 49.36
N GLY A 147 -25.95 -21.12 50.24
CA GLY A 147 -25.69 -21.27 51.65
C GLY A 147 -26.23 -20.11 52.51
N THR A 148 -25.91 -20.14 53.80
CA THR A 148 -26.27 -19.12 54.76
C THR A 148 -25.10 -18.19 55.00
N ILE A 149 -25.37 -16.85 54.94
CA ILE A 149 -24.37 -15.83 55.20
C ILE A 149 -24.09 -15.74 56.70
N GLN A 150 -22.81 -15.94 57.07
CA GLN A 150 -22.32 -15.66 58.43
C GLN A 150 -21.23 -14.61 58.39
N GLN A 151 -21.03 -13.90 59.45
CA GLN A 151 -19.96 -12.88 59.64
C GLN A 151 -19.88 -11.85 58.50
N LEU A 152 -20.94 -11.07 58.29
CA LEU A 152 -20.93 -9.95 57.39
C LEU A 152 -20.00 -8.84 57.97
N ALA A 153 -18.85 -8.60 57.26
CA ALA A 153 -17.84 -7.63 57.69
C ALA A 153 -18.14 -6.20 57.18
N VAL A 154 -18.97 -6.04 56.18
CA VAL A 154 -19.30 -4.74 55.56
C VAL A 154 -20.75 -4.39 55.84
N HIS A 155 -20.96 -3.30 56.55
CA HIS A 155 -22.29 -2.88 57.02
C HIS A 155 -22.79 -1.59 56.37
N THR A 156 -21.94 -0.89 55.60
CA THR A 156 -22.25 0.45 55.12
C THR A 156 -22.09 0.52 53.57
N VAL A 157 -23.12 1.03 52.90
CA VAL A 157 -23.05 1.32 51.44
C VAL A 157 -22.10 2.49 51.26
N GLY A 158 -21.16 2.33 50.29
CA GLY A 158 -20.10 3.31 50.00
C GLY A 158 -18.85 3.15 50.85
N GLY A 159 -18.76 2.11 51.68
CA GLY A 159 -17.51 1.77 52.39
C GLY A 159 -16.38 1.34 51.44
N VAL A 160 -15.14 1.75 51.75
CA VAL A 160 -13.95 1.34 51.00
C VAL A 160 -13.47 0.01 51.55
N VAL A 161 -13.32 -0.99 50.68
CA VAL A 161 -12.73 -2.31 51.00
C VAL A 161 -11.37 -2.43 50.35
N THR A 162 -10.44 -3.12 51.03
CA THR A 162 -9.11 -3.39 50.51
C THR A 162 -9.07 -4.74 49.77
N PRO A 163 -8.19 -4.90 48.78
CA PRO A 163 -8.01 -6.20 48.13
C PRO A 163 -7.70 -7.31 49.16
N ALA A 164 -8.26 -8.50 48.97
CA ALA A 164 -8.11 -9.68 49.80
C ALA A 164 -8.78 -9.55 51.21
N GLN A 165 -9.54 -8.50 51.48
CA GLN A 165 -10.34 -8.40 52.72
C GLN A 165 -11.58 -9.32 52.64
N PRO A 166 -11.80 -10.23 53.60
CA PRO A 166 -13.03 -11.02 53.65
C PRO A 166 -14.24 -10.13 53.90
N LEU A 167 -15.25 -10.16 53.03
CA LEU A 167 -16.42 -9.33 53.10
C LEU A 167 -17.58 -10.01 53.84
N LEU A 168 -17.70 -11.32 53.63
CA LEU A 168 -18.69 -12.20 54.26
C LEU A 168 -18.21 -13.66 54.16
N VAL A 169 -18.75 -14.51 55.01
CA VAL A 169 -18.53 -15.97 54.97
C VAL A 169 -19.86 -16.62 54.59
N VAL A 170 -19.81 -17.47 53.56
CA VAL A 170 -20.94 -18.32 53.14
C VAL A 170 -20.72 -19.74 53.65
N VAL A 171 -21.65 -20.22 54.46
CA VAL A 171 -21.66 -21.65 54.91
C VAL A 171 -22.58 -22.40 53.97
N PRO A 172 -22.08 -23.42 53.24
CA PRO A 172 -22.89 -24.21 52.34
C PRO A 172 -24.08 -24.90 53.04
N ALA A 173 -25.23 -24.97 52.36
CA ALA A 173 -26.42 -25.60 52.91
C ALA A 173 -26.35 -27.14 52.94
N GLU A 174 -25.52 -27.73 52.09
CA GLU A 174 -25.32 -29.19 52.00
C GLU A 174 -23.84 -29.49 52.15
N GLU A 175 -23.37 -29.77 53.34
CA GLU A 175 -22.06 -30.44 53.56
C GLU A 175 -22.32 -31.90 53.93
N ALA A 176 -21.72 -32.80 53.22
CA ALA A 176 -21.59 -34.19 53.66
C ALA A 176 -20.71 -34.19 54.94
N LEU A 177 -21.25 -34.68 56.04
CA LEU A 177 -20.47 -34.81 57.27
C LEU A 177 -19.42 -35.90 57.04
N GLU A 178 -18.17 -35.52 56.99
CA GLU A 178 -17.04 -36.45 57.05
C GLU A 178 -16.64 -36.62 58.52
N VAL A 179 -16.64 -37.84 59.00
CA VAL A 179 -16.16 -38.19 60.34
C VAL A 179 -14.81 -38.89 60.20
N GLU A 180 -13.75 -38.20 60.57
CA GLU A 180 -12.41 -38.79 60.64
C GLU A 180 -12.29 -39.53 61.98
N VAL A 181 -12.17 -40.83 61.91
CA VAL A 181 -11.99 -41.68 63.12
C VAL A 181 -10.61 -42.29 63.11
N THR A 182 -9.83 -42.02 64.12
CA THR A 182 -8.53 -42.66 64.32
C THR A 182 -8.76 -44.02 65.00
N VAL A 183 -8.55 -45.09 64.23
CA VAL A 183 -8.68 -46.45 64.73
C VAL A 183 -7.32 -47.04 65.08
N LEU A 184 -7.20 -47.61 66.28
CA LEU A 184 -5.96 -48.28 66.72
C LEU A 184 -5.73 -49.52 65.86
N ASN A 185 -4.49 -49.82 65.52
CA ASN A 185 -4.11 -50.90 64.60
C ASN A 185 -4.62 -52.33 65.06
N LYS A 186 -4.88 -52.48 66.36
CA LYS A 186 -5.45 -53.74 66.93
C LYS A 186 -6.94 -53.95 66.62
N ASP A 187 -7.66 -52.86 66.29
CA ASP A 187 -9.14 -52.88 66.14
C ASP A 187 -9.53 -52.73 64.65
N ILE A 188 -8.58 -52.60 63.74
CA ILE A 188 -8.82 -52.39 62.29
C ILE A 188 -9.56 -53.59 61.63
N GLY A 189 -9.38 -54.80 62.16
CA GLY A 189 -10.00 -56.00 61.62
C GLY A 189 -11.52 -56.12 61.87
N PHE A 190 -12.06 -55.23 62.71
CA PHE A 190 -13.53 -55.22 63.04
C PHE A 190 -14.27 -54.11 62.22
N MET A 191 -13.57 -53.31 61.46
CA MET A 191 -14.21 -52.28 60.65
C MET A 191 -14.62 -52.81 59.29
N ARG A 192 -15.88 -52.60 58.93
CA ARG A 192 -16.40 -52.84 57.58
C ARG A 192 -16.66 -51.46 56.94
N PRO A 193 -16.32 -51.25 55.61
CA PRO A 193 -16.62 -50.00 54.91
C PRO A 193 -18.11 -49.76 54.78
#